data_f6d68777457cb79e3027081987564943
#
_entry.id   f6d68777457cb79e3027081987564943
#
_cell.length_a   1.000
_cell.length_b   1.000
_cell.length_c   1.000
_cell.angle_alpha   90.00
_cell.angle_beta   90.00
_cell.angle_gamma   90.00
#
_symmetry.space_group_name_H-M   'P 1'
#
loop_
_entity.id
_entity.type
_entity.pdbx_description
1 polymer ?
#
loop_
_entity_poly.entity_id
_entity_poly.type
_entity_poly.pdbx_seq_one_letter_code
_entity_poly.pdbx_strand_id
1 'polypeptide(L)'
;MATVPGPLVWEIVKRNNSFLVKEFGNNTQSVQFSREPNNLYNLNSFKYSGLANKKTVTIQPAGKDQSVLLATTKPRKQNKPSALLHKSVMKKEFRRMAKAVQNQVADNYYRPDLKKAALARLSVVNRSLKVAKSGAKKRNRHA
;
A
#
# COMPACT_ATOMS: atom_id res chain seq x y z
N MET A 1 7.81 -26.61 -0.41
CA MET A 1 6.40 -26.29 -0.52
C MET A 1 6.09 -25.77 -1.92
N ALA A 2 5.02 -26.29 -2.49
CA ALA A 2 4.55 -25.80 -3.77
C ALA A 2 4.00 -24.38 -3.59
N THR A 3 4.51 -23.45 -4.38
CA THR A 3 4.02 -22.09 -4.37
C THR A 3 3.11 -21.89 -5.58
N VAL A 4 1.94 -21.32 -5.32
CA VAL A 4 0.98 -21.01 -6.36
C VAL A 4 1.46 -19.78 -7.14
N PRO A 5 1.49 -19.81 -8.49
CA PRO A 5 1.90 -18.64 -9.25
C PRO A 5 0.97 -17.45 -9.01
N GLY A 6 1.56 -16.25 -8.97
CA GLY A 6 0.81 -15.02 -8.75
C GLY A 6 -0.34 -14.80 -9.73
N PRO A 7 -0.11 -14.97 -11.04
CA PRO A 7 -1.20 -14.82 -12.02
C PRO A 7 -2.39 -15.75 -11.77
N LEU A 8 -2.15 -16.97 -11.30
CA LEU A 8 -3.23 -17.89 -10.96
C LEU A 8 -4.01 -17.39 -9.73
N VAL A 9 -3.32 -16.93 -8.70
CA VAL A 9 -3.98 -16.35 -7.53
C VAL A 9 -4.84 -15.16 -7.95
N TRP A 10 -4.33 -14.31 -8.84
CA TRP A 10 -5.07 -13.17 -9.35
C TRP A 10 -6.36 -13.59 -10.05
N GLU A 11 -6.31 -14.63 -10.90
CA GLU A 11 -7.50 -15.10 -11.59
C GLU A 11 -8.57 -15.60 -10.61
N ILE A 12 -8.14 -16.14 -9.48
CA ILE A 12 -9.07 -16.62 -8.45
C ILE A 12 -9.68 -15.45 -7.66
N VAL A 13 -8.89 -14.46 -7.27
CA VAL A 13 -9.32 -13.42 -6.34
C VAL A 13 -9.85 -12.16 -7.01
N LYS A 14 -9.60 -11.95 -8.29
CA LYS A 14 -9.93 -10.68 -8.96
C LYS A 14 -11.42 -10.34 -8.97
N ARG A 15 -12.28 -11.34 -8.95
CA ARG A 15 -13.74 -11.14 -9.04
C ARG A 15 -14.43 -11.20 -7.70
N ASN A 16 -13.84 -11.89 -6.74
CA ASN A 16 -14.48 -12.07 -5.46
C ASN A 16 -13.44 -12.34 -4.37
N ASN A 17 -13.33 -11.43 -3.42
CA ASN A 17 -12.55 -11.62 -2.21
C ASN A 17 -13.12 -10.71 -1.11
N SER A 18 -12.74 -10.98 0.13
CA SER A 18 -13.29 -10.27 1.28
C SER A 18 -12.94 -8.78 1.32
N PHE A 19 -11.87 -8.39 0.62
CA PHE A 19 -11.40 -6.99 0.61
C PHE A 19 -11.95 -6.18 -0.57
N LEU A 20 -12.67 -6.83 -1.47
CA LEU A 20 -13.14 -6.19 -2.68
C LEU A 20 -14.33 -5.26 -2.40
N VAL A 21 -14.24 -4.02 -2.88
CA VAL A 21 -15.33 -3.05 -2.83
C VAL A 21 -15.73 -2.76 -4.27
N LYS A 22 -16.90 -3.22 -4.66
CA LYS A 22 -17.46 -2.98 -5.98
C LYS A 22 -18.46 -1.83 -5.92
N GLU A 23 -18.35 -0.92 -6.86
CA GLU A 23 -19.30 0.13 -7.06
C GLU A 23 -20.08 -0.13 -8.33
N PHE A 24 -21.41 -0.20 -8.26
CA PHE A 24 -22.33 -0.37 -9.38
C PHE A 24 -22.19 -1.66 -10.20
N GLY A 25 -22.45 -2.80 -9.61
CA GLY A 25 -22.79 -4.02 -10.33
C GLY A 25 -21.71 -4.62 -11.21
N ASN A 26 -22.10 -5.21 -12.33
CA ASN A 26 -21.26 -6.09 -13.13
C ASN A 26 -20.74 -5.47 -14.43
N ASN A 27 -20.78 -4.15 -14.56
CA ASN A 27 -20.33 -3.47 -15.77
C ASN A 27 -18.80 -3.48 -15.88
N THR A 28 -18.29 -3.59 -17.10
CA THR A 28 -16.85 -3.48 -17.39
C THR A 28 -16.30 -2.09 -17.05
N GLN A 29 -17.18 -1.10 -16.94
CA GLN A 29 -16.82 0.27 -16.58
C GLN A 29 -16.93 0.54 -15.08
N SER A 30 -17.34 -0.45 -14.29
CA SER A 30 -17.46 -0.26 -12.84
C SER A 30 -16.09 -0.11 -12.20
N VAL A 31 -15.95 0.86 -11.32
CA VAL A 31 -14.72 1.05 -10.56
C VAL A 31 -14.71 0.08 -9.39
N GLN A 32 -13.63 -0.67 -9.25
CA GLN A 32 -13.47 -1.63 -8.18
C GLN A 32 -12.27 -1.26 -7.33
N PHE A 33 -12.48 -1.16 -6.03
CA PHE A 33 -11.44 -0.86 -5.07
C PHE A 33 -11.18 -2.07 -4.18
N SER A 34 -10.02 -2.06 -3.52
CA SER A 34 -9.64 -3.14 -2.61
C SER A 34 -9.18 -2.55 -1.28
N ARG A 35 -9.56 -3.22 -0.18
CA ARG A 35 -9.13 -2.84 1.16
C ARG A 35 -7.96 -3.69 1.65
N GLU A 36 -7.35 -4.46 0.79
CA GLU A 36 -6.24 -5.31 1.20
C GLU A 36 -5.07 -4.47 1.75
N PRO A 37 -4.40 -4.96 2.82
CA PRO A 37 -3.43 -4.12 3.55
C PRO A 37 -2.19 -3.78 2.75
N ASN A 38 -1.80 -4.59 1.79
CA ASN A 38 -0.58 -4.41 1.03
C ASN A 38 -0.85 -3.85 -0.37
N ASN A 39 -1.83 -2.96 -0.50
CA ASN A 39 -2.20 -2.35 -1.77
C ASN A 39 -2.00 -0.84 -1.69
N LEU A 40 -1.08 -0.30 -2.49
CA LEU A 40 -0.69 1.11 -2.40
C LEU A 40 -1.80 2.07 -2.85
N TYR A 41 -2.55 1.71 -3.89
CA TYR A 41 -3.61 2.57 -4.42
C TYR A 41 -5.01 2.13 -4.01
N ASN A 42 -5.12 1.02 -3.29
CA ASN A 42 -6.41 0.41 -2.95
C ASN A 42 -7.26 0.10 -4.19
N LEU A 43 -6.61 -0.19 -5.30
CA LEU A 43 -7.27 -0.55 -6.55
C LEU A 43 -7.27 -2.06 -6.74
N ASN A 44 -8.36 -2.58 -7.28
CA ASN A 44 -8.46 -4.00 -7.61
C ASN A 44 -7.76 -4.26 -8.94
N SER A 45 -6.44 -4.40 -8.91
CA SER A 45 -5.61 -4.60 -10.10
C SER A 45 -4.46 -5.55 -9.75
N PHE A 46 -4.03 -6.35 -10.73
CA PHE A 46 -2.94 -7.31 -10.52
C PHE A 46 -1.66 -6.62 -10.05
N LYS A 47 -1.33 -5.50 -10.66
CA LYS A 47 -0.10 -4.76 -10.31
C LYS A 47 -0.06 -4.35 -8.86
N TYR A 48 -1.18 -3.90 -8.32
CA TYR A 48 -1.27 -3.38 -6.96
C TYR A 48 -1.76 -4.40 -5.95
N SER A 49 -2.14 -5.59 -6.38
CA SER A 49 -2.69 -6.60 -5.48
C SER A 49 -1.67 -7.10 -4.47
N GLY A 50 -2.01 -7.02 -3.20
CA GLY A 50 -1.22 -7.59 -2.13
C GLY A 50 -1.49 -9.08 -1.91
N LEU A 51 -2.54 -9.61 -2.51
CA LEU A 51 -2.87 -11.03 -2.41
C LEU A 51 -2.17 -11.86 -3.47
N ALA A 52 -2.07 -11.32 -4.69
CA ALA A 52 -1.53 -12.05 -5.83
C ALA A 52 -0.02 -11.92 -5.99
N ASN A 53 0.58 -10.86 -5.45
CA ASN A 53 2.02 -10.60 -5.60
C ASN A 53 2.79 -11.09 -4.39
N LYS A 54 3.92 -11.73 -4.64
CA LYS A 54 4.81 -12.19 -3.57
C LYS A 54 5.59 -11.05 -2.95
N LYS A 55 5.95 -10.06 -3.75
CA LYS A 55 6.66 -8.87 -3.29
C LYS A 55 5.67 -7.72 -3.20
N THR A 56 5.44 -7.21 -2.01
CA THR A 56 4.50 -6.11 -1.78
C THR A 56 5.14 -4.99 -0.99
N VAL A 57 4.57 -3.80 -1.11
CA VAL A 57 4.99 -2.63 -0.36
C VAL A 57 3.78 -2.09 0.37
N THR A 58 3.95 -1.80 1.66
CA THR A 58 2.92 -1.21 2.49
C THR A 58 3.44 0.09 3.08
N ILE A 59 2.68 1.17 2.94
CA ILE A 59 2.99 2.46 3.53
C ILE A 59 1.75 2.93 4.28
N GLN A 60 1.89 3.12 5.58
CA GLN A 60 0.77 3.54 6.42
C GLN A 60 1.28 4.31 7.63
N PRO A 61 0.41 5.05 8.33
CA PRO A 61 0.81 5.74 9.57
C PRO A 61 1.25 4.72 10.62
N ALA A 62 2.32 5.03 11.33
CA ALA A 62 2.82 4.14 12.38
C ALA A 62 2.13 4.36 13.74
N GLY A 63 1.20 5.28 13.82
CA GLY A 63 0.41 5.50 15.03
C GLY A 63 1.00 6.41 16.07
N LYS A 64 2.27 6.81 15.94
CA LYS A 64 2.92 7.71 16.93
C LYS A 64 3.71 8.80 16.23
N ASP A 65 3.58 10.03 16.72
CA ASP A 65 4.48 11.16 16.42
C ASP A 65 4.78 11.38 14.93
N GLN A 66 3.77 11.31 14.06
CA GLN A 66 3.92 11.55 12.62
C GLN A 66 4.91 10.60 11.94
N SER A 67 5.10 9.43 12.51
CA SER A 67 5.93 8.41 11.88
C SER A 67 5.16 7.63 10.82
N VAL A 68 5.88 7.16 9.81
CA VAL A 68 5.34 6.38 8.69
C VAL A 68 5.95 4.99 8.73
N LEU A 69 5.11 3.97 8.63
CA LEU A 69 5.55 2.59 8.56
C LEU A 69 5.72 2.20 7.09
N LEU A 70 6.94 1.81 6.73
CA LEU A 70 7.23 1.19 5.45
C LEU A 70 7.47 -0.29 5.68
N ALA A 71 6.67 -1.13 5.06
CA ALA A 71 6.81 -2.57 5.18
C ALA A 71 6.92 -3.20 3.80
N THR A 72 7.90 -4.10 3.66
CA THR A 72 8.09 -4.88 2.44
C THR A 72 8.01 -6.36 2.78
N THR A 73 7.48 -7.16 1.85
CA THR A 73 7.35 -8.59 2.04
C THR A 73 8.69 -9.28 1.80
N LYS A 74 9.07 -10.18 2.70
CA LYS A 74 10.26 -11.00 2.52
C LYS A 74 9.92 -12.23 1.68
N PRO A 75 10.47 -12.39 0.47
CA PRO A 75 10.10 -13.52 -0.40
C PRO A 75 10.42 -14.88 0.20
N ARG A 76 11.47 -14.96 1.02
CA ARG A 76 11.90 -16.23 1.63
C ARG A 76 11.08 -16.65 2.84
N LYS A 77 10.20 -15.78 3.34
CA LYS A 77 9.41 -16.03 4.56
C LYS A 77 7.91 -16.15 4.28
N GLN A 78 7.55 -16.59 3.08
CA GLN A 78 6.14 -16.67 2.67
C GLN A 78 5.30 -17.60 3.55
N ASN A 79 5.91 -18.62 4.13
CA ASN A 79 5.22 -19.57 5.00
C ASN A 79 5.21 -19.17 6.48
N LYS A 80 5.78 -18.03 6.83
CA LYS A 80 5.82 -17.55 8.23
C LYS A 80 5.19 -16.16 8.31
N PRO A 81 3.86 -16.08 8.52
CA PRO A 81 3.18 -14.77 8.51
C PRO A 81 3.72 -13.78 9.54
N SER A 82 4.16 -14.25 10.69
CA SER A 82 4.69 -13.35 11.74
C SER A 82 6.02 -12.71 11.37
N ALA A 83 6.81 -13.34 10.50
CA ALA A 83 8.11 -12.84 10.06
C ALA A 83 8.11 -12.41 8.60
N LEU A 84 6.93 -12.34 7.98
CA LEU A 84 6.80 -12.07 6.55
C LEU A 84 7.22 -10.66 6.16
N LEU A 85 6.89 -9.67 6.97
CA LEU A 85 7.11 -8.27 6.64
C LEU A 85 8.39 -7.74 7.27
N HIS A 86 9.19 -7.03 6.48
CA HIS A 86 10.29 -6.22 6.97
C HIS A 86 9.75 -4.81 7.21
N LYS A 87 9.57 -4.46 8.48
CA LYS A 87 8.95 -3.21 8.88
C LYS A 87 10.02 -2.19 9.26
N SER A 88 9.88 -0.99 8.71
CA SER A 88 10.74 0.15 9.05
C SER A 88 9.86 1.33 9.42
N VAL A 89 10.09 1.89 10.59
CA VAL A 89 9.38 3.09 11.02
C VAL A 89 10.24 4.30 10.67
N MET A 90 9.69 5.21 9.86
CA MET A 90 10.40 6.40 9.43
C MET A 90 9.87 7.62 10.14
N LYS A 91 10.77 8.37 10.75
CA LYS A 91 10.46 9.57 11.54
C LYS A 91 11.37 10.70 11.06
N LYS A 92 11.22 11.05 9.78
CA LYS A 92 12.11 11.99 9.11
C LYS A 92 11.31 13.01 8.34
N GLU A 93 11.98 14.05 7.83
CA GLU A 93 11.35 14.97 6.88
C GLU A 93 10.87 14.23 5.63
N PHE A 94 9.83 14.76 5.02
CA PHE A 94 9.23 14.14 3.85
C PHE A 94 10.24 13.82 2.75
N ARG A 95 11.15 14.75 2.46
CA ARG A 95 12.16 14.54 1.42
C ARG A 95 13.07 13.34 1.72
N ARG A 96 13.45 13.18 2.99
CA ARG A 96 14.28 12.04 3.41
C ARG A 96 13.51 10.73 3.36
N MET A 97 12.24 10.77 3.77
CA MET A 97 11.39 9.58 3.68
C MET A 97 11.17 9.17 2.23
N ALA A 98 10.99 10.15 1.33
CA ALA A 98 10.84 9.87 -0.09
C ALA A 98 12.07 9.16 -0.66
N LYS A 99 13.27 9.61 -0.30
CA LYS A 99 14.50 8.94 -0.73
C LYS A 99 14.60 7.53 -0.15
N ALA A 100 14.22 7.33 1.12
CA ALA A 100 14.25 6.02 1.74
C ALA A 100 13.26 5.06 1.05
N VAL A 101 12.07 5.53 0.73
CA VAL A 101 11.09 4.74 0.00
C VAL A 101 11.60 4.38 -1.40
N GLN A 102 12.15 5.36 -2.10
CA GLN A 102 12.72 5.12 -3.42
C GLN A 102 13.83 4.07 -3.38
N ASN A 103 14.73 4.14 -2.40
CA ASN A 103 15.81 3.18 -2.24
C ASN A 103 15.28 1.77 -1.95
N GLN A 104 14.28 1.66 -1.08
CA GLN A 104 13.75 0.36 -0.68
C GLN A 104 12.89 -0.29 -1.76
N VAL A 105 12.20 0.49 -2.57
CA VAL A 105 11.25 -0.02 -3.56
C VAL A 105 11.88 -0.17 -4.95
N ALA A 106 12.63 0.84 -5.40
CA ALA A 106 13.12 0.91 -6.79
C ALA A 106 14.61 0.67 -6.93
N ASP A 107 15.44 1.36 -6.15
CA ASP A 107 16.89 1.34 -6.35
C ASP A 107 17.53 0.00 -6.02
N ASN A 108 16.91 -0.80 -5.17
CA ASN A 108 17.35 -2.17 -4.88
C ASN A 108 16.66 -3.22 -5.77
N TYR A 109 15.97 -2.78 -6.81
CA TYR A 109 15.25 -3.64 -7.76
C TYR A 109 14.19 -4.54 -7.13
N TYR A 110 13.65 -4.13 -5.99
CA TYR A 110 12.59 -4.89 -5.32
C TYR A 110 11.29 -4.90 -6.13
N ARG A 111 10.70 -3.75 -6.35
CA ARG A 111 9.51 -3.54 -7.19
C ARG A 111 9.60 -2.16 -7.84
N PRO A 112 10.47 -1.97 -8.84
CA PRO A 112 10.64 -0.65 -9.46
C PRO A 112 9.37 -0.13 -10.14
N ASP A 113 8.48 -1.01 -10.54
CA ASP A 113 7.19 -0.64 -11.12
C ASP A 113 6.26 0.06 -10.12
N LEU A 114 6.49 -0.13 -8.82
CA LEU A 114 5.69 0.52 -7.76
C LEU A 114 6.30 1.81 -7.24
N LYS A 115 7.39 2.30 -7.82
CA LYS A 115 8.06 3.51 -7.35
C LYS A 115 7.11 4.71 -7.25
N LYS A 116 6.40 5.01 -8.34
CA LYS A 116 5.46 6.14 -8.37
C LYS A 116 4.31 5.94 -7.40
N ALA A 117 3.78 4.72 -7.34
CA ALA A 117 2.68 4.40 -6.45
C ALA A 117 3.10 4.54 -4.98
N ALA A 118 4.30 4.07 -4.64
CA ALA A 118 4.81 4.17 -3.29
C ALA A 118 5.03 5.63 -2.87
N LEU A 119 5.59 6.44 -3.75
CA LEU A 119 5.80 7.87 -3.47
C LEU A 119 4.47 8.61 -3.34
N ALA A 120 3.48 8.29 -4.18
CA ALA A 120 2.15 8.88 -4.08
C ALA A 120 1.48 8.51 -2.76
N ARG A 121 1.58 7.24 -2.35
CA ARG A 121 1.03 6.79 -1.07
C ARG A 121 1.71 7.49 0.10
N LEU A 122 3.03 7.64 0.04
CA LEU A 122 3.79 8.36 1.07
C LEU A 122 3.32 9.80 1.20
N SER A 123 3.08 10.48 0.08
CA SER A 123 2.57 11.86 0.08
C SER A 123 1.22 11.96 0.77
N VAL A 124 0.31 11.05 0.45
CA VAL A 124 -1.04 11.02 1.04
C VAL A 124 -0.96 10.75 2.55
N VAL A 125 -0.16 9.78 2.96
CA VAL A 125 -0.01 9.45 4.39
C VAL A 125 0.60 10.61 5.16
N ASN A 126 1.66 11.23 4.60
CA ASN A 126 2.28 12.40 5.22
C ASN A 126 1.29 13.55 5.38
N ARG A 127 0.50 13.80 4.35
CA ARG A 127 -0.53 14.84 4.40
C ARG A 127 -1.59 14.54 5.46
N SER A 128 -2.03 13.30 5.54
CA SER A 128 -3.03 12.88 6.53
C SER A 128 -2.51 13.05 7.95
N LEU A 129 -1.23 12.77 8.19
CA LEU A 129 -0.62 12.95 9.50
C LEU A 129 -0.52 14.42 9.88
N LYS A 130 -0.19 15.29 8.93
CA LYS A 130 -0.15 16.73 9.16
C LYS A 130 -1.53 17.28 9.51
N VAL A 131 -2.55 16.84 8.78
CA VAL A 131 -3.94 17.25 9.04
C VAL A 131 -4.39 16.78 10.41
N ALA A 132 -4.05 15.54 10.78
CA ALA A 132 -4.40 15.00 12.09
C ALA A 132 -3.74 15.77 13.23
N LYS A 133 -2.47 16.19 13.05
CA LYS A 133 -1.75 16.97 14.06
C LYS A 133 -2.31 18.38 14.22
N SER A 134 -2.63 19.06 13.12
CA SER A 134 -3.12 20.44 13.15
C SER A 134 -4.62 20.53 13.50
N GLY A 135 -5.31 19.38 13.50
CA GLY A 135 -6.75 19.35 13.57
C GLY A 135 -7.38 19.75 12.24
N ALA A 136 -8.46 19.07 11.87
CA ALA A 136 -9.21 19.41 10.67
C ALA A 136 -9.93 20.73 10.91
N LYS A 137 -9.39 21.81 10.36
CA LYS A 137 -10.06 23.10 10.38
C LYS A 137 -11.23 23.05 9.41
N LYS A 138 -12.42 22.96 9.93
CA LYS A 138 -13.59 23.13 9.09
C LYS A 138 -13.58 24.55 8.55
N ARG A 139 -13.65 24.67 7.23
CA ARG A 139 -13.87 25.96 6.60
C ARG A 139 -15.14 26.56 7.19
N ASN A 140 -15.01 27.70 7.80
CA ASN A 140 -16.18 28.46 8.24
C ASN A 140 -16.81 29.09 7.00
N ARG A 141 -17.88 28.47 6.50
CA ARG A 141 -18.61 28.97 5.32
C ARG A 141 -19.64 30.02 5.68
N HIS A 142 -19.75 30.32 6.94
CA HIS A 142 -20.68 31.37 7.40
C HIS A 142 -19.91 32.66 7.51
N ALA A 143 -20.16 33.51 6.60
CA ALA A 143 -19.69 34.89 6.68
C ALA A 143 -20.41 35.59 7.84
#